data_5bb70a71cbdc2dd19732317fa495428d
#
_entry.id   5bb70a71cbdc2dd19732317fa495428d
#
_cell.length_a   1.000
_cell.length_b   1.000
_cell.length_c   1.000
_cell.angle_alpha   90.00
_cell.angle_beta   90.00
_cell.angle_gamma   90.00
#
_symmetry.space_group_name_H-M   'P 1'
#
loop_
_entity.id
_entity.type
_entity.pdbx_description
1 polymer ?
#
loop_
_entity_poly.entity_id
_entity_poly.type
_entity_poly.pdbx_seq_one_letter_code
_entity_poly.pdbx_strand_id
1 'polypeptide(L)'
;QFSSRGITKFLTQLKPTCIGDLIAANALYRPATMGNLDEFVNRKDKLVAPTYLWGTYNALKDTFGVVVYQEQIVHMAREVGNFSLGEGVNLVKFISKKKTDKILAMKDKFMTGAKDNGCPKEDADAIWAQIEAAGAYCFNKSHATAYSVISYRTAYLKAHYPKEYFAALFTSVLDNAAKIREYIADAAKAGVKVLPPDINLS
;
A
#
# COMPACT_ATOMS: atom_id res chain seq x y z
N GLN A 1 -4.42 -1.84 11.14
CA GLN A 1 -3.49 -1.85 10.00
C GLN A 1 -2.17 -1.15 10.36
N PHE A 2 -2.23 0.00 11.08
CA PHE A 2 -1.06 0.82 11.40
C PHE A 2 -0.65 0.79 12.88
N SER A 3 -1.10 -0.20 13.65
CA SER A 3 -0.93 -0.25 15.11
C SER A 3 0.25 -1.12 15.59
N SER A 4 0.83 -1.96 14.73
CA SER A 4 1.97 -2.78 15.15
C SER A 4 3.26 -1.94 15.25
N ARG A 5 4.16 -2.32 16.17
CA ARG A 5 5.45 -1.62 16.37
C ARG A 5 6.27 -1.48 15.07
N GLY A 6 6.22 -2.50 14.22
CA GLY A 6 7.01 -2.51 13.00
C GLY A 6 6.52 -1.47 11.98
N ILE A 7 5.21 -1.43 11.69
CA ILE A 7 4.69 -0.43 10.74
C ILE A 7 4.80 0.99 11.31
N THR A 8 4.66 1.16 12.63
CA THR A 8 4.88 2.47 13.27
C THR A 8 6.32 2.96 13.06
N LYS A 9 7.31 2.07 13.24
CA LYS A 9 8.71 2.39 12.95
C LYS A 9 8.91 2.74 11.47
N PHE A 10 8.31 1.96 10.57
CA PHE A 10 8.36 2.25 9.14
C PHE A 10 7.74 3.60 8.78
N LEU A 11 6.57 3.95 9.34
CA LEU A 11 5.95 5.25 9.12
C LEU A 11 6.83 6.42 9.61
N THR A 12 7.57 6.23 10.69
CA THR A 12 8.54 7.23 11.17
C THR A 12 9.68 7.44 10.17
N GLN A 13 10.13 6.37 9.50
CA GLN A 13 11.13 6.43 8.43
C GLN A 13 10.54 7.04 7.16
N LEU A 14 9.35 6.62 6.74
CA LEU A 14 8.66 7.08 5.53
C LEU A 14 8.29 8.56 5.58
N LYS A 15 8.00 9.10 6.78
CA LYS A 15 7.53 10.49 6.97
C LYS A 15 6.41 10.86 5.99
N PRO A 16 5.21 10.23 6.09
CA PRO A 16 4.13 10.46 5.15
C PRO A 16 3.79 11.94 5.02
N THR A 17 3.66 12.43 3.79
CA THR A 17 3.30 13.82 3.48
C THR A 17 1.92 13.93 2.82
N CYS A 18 1.39 12.82 2.35
CA CYS A 18 0.06 12.73 1.73
C CYS A 18 -0.59 11.38 2.02
N ILE A 19 -1.89 11.29 1.72
CA ILE A 19 -2.64 10.02 1.89
C ILE A 19 -2.09 8.90 1.01
N GLY A 20 -1.51 9.24 -0.15
CA GLY A 20 -0.87 8.27 -1.05
C GLY A 20 0.27 7.51 -0.38
N ASP A 21 1.06 8.18 0.47
CA ASP A 21 2.14 7.54 1.22
C ASP A 21 1.61 6.51 2.23
N LEU A 22 0.48 6.79 2.87
CA LEU A 22 -0.16 5.85 3.79
C LEU A 22 -0.72 4.64 3.04
N ILE A 23 -1.32 4.86 1.86
CA ILE A 23 -1.83 3.79 1.01
C ILE A 23 -0.69 2.88 0.56
N ALA A 24 0.43 3.46 0.14
CA ALA A 24 1.63 2.71 -0.23
C ALA A 24 2.23 1.96 0.97
N ALA A 25 2.32 2.60 2.14
CA ALA A 25 2.79 1.96 3.36
C ALA A 25 1.94 0.74 3.75
N ASN A 26 0.62 0.85 3.66
CA ASN A 26 -0.30 -0.27 3.92
C ASN A 26 -0.07 -1.44 2.95
N ALA A 27 0.17 -1.14 1.68
CA ALA A 27 0.41 -2.15 0.66
C ALA A 27 1.80 -2.79 0.76
N LEU A 28 2.83 -2.01 1.10
CA LEU A 28 4.23 -2.45 1.11
C LEU A 28 4.66 -3.12 2.42
N TYR A 29 4.07 -2.74 3.57
CA TYR A 29 4.51 -3.29 4.86
C TYR A 29 4.00 -4.73 5.08
N ARG A 30 4.64 -5.69 4.41
CA ARG A 30 4.39 -7.14 4.51
C ARG A 30 5.68 -7.90 4.24
N PRO A 31 5.87 -9.12 4.80
CA PRO A 31 7.11 -9.88 4.63
C PRO A 31 7.58 -10.03 3.18
N ALA A 32 6.65 -10.25 2.25
CA ALA A 32 6.96 -10.46 0.84
C ALA A 32 7.43 -9.19 0.09
N THR A 33 7.22 -8.01 0.64
CA THR A 33 7.49 -6.71 -0.01
C THR A 33 8.48 -5.84 0.77
N MET A 34 9.00 -6.33 1.87
CA MET A 34 9.94 -5.56 2.72
C MET A 34 11.16 -5.05 1.95
N GLY A 35 11.65 -5.80 0.95
CA GLY A 35 12.76 -5.36 0.10
C GLY A 35 12.49 -4.12 -0.75
N ASN A 36 11.21 -3.85 -1.04
CA ASN A 36 10.81 -2.68 -1.84
C ASN A 36 10.58 -1.42 -0.99
N LEU A 37 10.59 -1.54 0.35
CA LEU A 37 10.33 -0.42 1.25
C LEU A 37 11.42 0.65 1.16
N ASP A 38 12.68 0.23 1.23
CA ASP A 38 13.82 1.16 1.18
C ASP A 38 13.91 1.84 -0.18
N GLU A 39 13.65 1.10 -1.26
CA GLU A 39 13.60 1.66 -2.60
C GLU A 39 12.50 2.72 -2.72
N PHE A 40 11.30 2.45 -2.22
CA PHE A 40 10.20 3.40 -2.23
C PHE A 40 10.54 4.67 -1.44
N VAL A 41 11.08 4.53 -0.22
CA VAL A 41 11.48 5.67 0.62
C VAL A 41 12.57 6.49 -0.04
N ASN A 42 13.63 5.85 -0.55
CA ASN A 42 14.75 6.53 -1.19
C ASN A 42 14.31 7.33 -2.43
N ARG A 43 13.39 6.79 -3.22
CA ARG A 43 12.84 7.49 -4.40
C ARG A 43 11.89 8.61 -4.00
N LYS A 44 11.04 8.41 -2.99
CA LYS A 44 10.17 9.43 -2.43
C LYS A 44 10.98 10.63 -1.90
N ASP A 45 12.03 10.37 -1.14
CA ASP A 45 12.90 11.39 -0.54
C ASP A 45 13.92 11.96 -1.53
N LYS A 46 13.83 11.58 -2.83
CA LYS A 46 14.71 12.03 -3.92
C LYS A 46 16.18 11.67 -3.72
N LEU A 47 16.50 10.70 -2.88
CA LEU A 47 17.86 10.17 -2.73
C LEU A 47 18.27 9.33 -3.94
N VAL A 48 17.29 8.72 -4.61
CA VAL A 48 17.44 7.99 -5.87
C VAL A 48 16.39 8.50 -6.85
N ALA A 49 16.78 8.80 -8.08
CA ALA A 49 15.83 9.22 -9.10
C ALA A 49 14.86 8.08 -9.47
N PRO A 50 13.55 8.33 -9.57
CA PRO A 50 12.63 7.34 -10.10
C PRO A 50 12.98 6.98 -11.54
N THR A 51 12.92 5.70 -11.86
CA THR A 51 13.12 5.21 -13.24
C THR A 51 11.82 4.62 -13.76
N TYR A 52 11.53 4.88 -15.02
CA TYR A 52 10.33 4.40 -15.70
C TYR A 52 10.74 3.77 -17.03
N LEU A 53 10.31 2.54 -17.25
CA LEU A 53 10.45 1.88 -18.53
C LEU A 53 9.46 2.48 -19.55
N TRP A 54 9.66 2.18 -20.83
CA TRP A 54 8.84 2.71 -21.91
C TRP A 54 7.33 2.57 -21.61
N GLY A 55 6.58 3.67 -21.71
CA GLY A 55 5.11 3.67 -21.53
C GLY A 55 4.62 3.43 -20.09
N THR A 56 5.49 3.19 -19.08
CA THR A 56 5.04 2.85 -17.71
C THR A 56 4.83 4.06 -16.80
N TYR A 57 5.18 5.26 -17.23
CA TYR A 57 5.12 6.46 -16.39
C TYR A 57 3.74 6.71 -15.76
N ASN A 58 2.66 6.66 -16.55
CA ASN A 58 1.32 6.91 -16.04
C ASN A 58 0.87 5.90 -14.98
N ALA A 59 1.28 4.64 -15.14
CA ALA A 59 0.97 3.58 -14.18
C ALA A 59 1.75 3.73 -12.87
N LEU A 60 2.99 4.24 -12.91
CA LEU A 60 3.94 4.16 -11.81
C LEU A 60 4.34 5.51 -11.18
N LYS A 61 3.95 6.65 -11.75
CA LYS A 61 4.37 7.97 -11.24
C LYS A 61 4.01 8.22 -9.78
N ASP A 62 2.84 7.77 -9.33
CA ASP A 62 2.36 7.96 -7.95
C ASP A 62 3.10 7.08 -6.93
N THR A 63 3.87 6.11 -7.40
CA THR A 63 4.68 5.20 -6.59
C THR A 63 6.16 5.26 -6.94
N PHE A 64 6.60 6.36 -7.55
CA PHE A 64 8.01 6.65 -7.87
C PHE A 64 8.69 5.55 -8.70
N GLY A 65 7.95 4.90 -9.61
CA GLY A 65 8.44 3.81 -10.46
C GLY A 65 8.44 2.43 -9.79
N VAL A 66 7.95 2.30 -8.56
CA VAL A 66 7.84 1.01 -7.86
C VAL A 66 6.46 0.41 -8.12
N VAL A 67 6.41 -0.87 -8.51
CA VAL A 67 5.13 -1.58 -8.66
C VAL A 67 4.66 -2.05 -7.29
N VAL A 68 3.55 -1.48 -6.82
CA VAL A 68 2.97 -1.70 -5.49
C VAL A 68 1.60 -2.35 -5.58
N TYR A 69 0.79 -1.96 -6.58
CA TYR A 69 -0.61 -2.31 -6.68
C TYR A 69 -0.92 -3.22 -7.87
N GLN A 70 -1.89 -4.12 -7.68
CA GLN A 70 -2.42 -4.98 -8.76
C GLN A 70 -2.94 -4.14 -9.93
N GLU A 71 -3.57 -3.02 -9.64
CA GLU A 71 -4.10 -2.09 -10.63
C GLU A 71 -3.00 -1.50 -11.54
N GLN A 72 -1.77 -1.34 -11.02
CA GLN A 72 -0.63 -0.88 -11.83
C GLN A 72 -0.22 -1.93 -12.88
N ILE A 73 -0.25 -3.21 -12.52
CA ILE A 73 -0.01 -4.30 -13.49
C ILE A 73 -1.05 -4.25 -14.61
N VAL A 74 -2.33 -4.05 -14.26
CA VAL A 74 -3.40 -3.91 -15.25
C VAL A 74 -3.14 -2.72 -16.18
N HIS A 75 -2.73 -1.57 -15.63
CA HIS A 75 -2.38 -0.37 -16.40
C HIS A 75 -1.20 -0.62 -17.36
N MET A 76 -0.11 -1.20 -16.85
CA MET A 76 1.07 -1.51 -17.66
C MET A 76 0.72 -2.48 -18.79
N ALA A 77 -0.07 -3.53 -18.52
CA ALA A 77 -0.50 -4.47 -19.55
C ALA A 77 -1.37 -3.81 -20.62
N ARG A 78 -2.18 -2.82 -20.26
CA ARG A 78 -3.03 -2.08 -21.20
C ARG A 78 -2.24 -1.08 -22.03
N GLU A 79 -1.44 -0.25 -21.37
CA GLU A 79 -0.73 0.86 -22.03
C GLU A 79 0.41 0.35 -22.93
N VAL A 80 1.10 -0.71 -22.51
CA VAL A 80 2.23 -1.26 -23.24
C VAL A 80 1.79 -2.41 -24.16
N GLY A 81 1.05 -3.39 -23.62
CA GLY A 81 0.72 -4.65 -24.30
C GLY A 81 -0.62 -4.66 -25.03
N ASN A 82 -1.33 -3.54 -25.15
CA ASN A 82 -2.66 -3.46 -25.80
C ASN A 82 -3.73 -4.38 -25.20
N PHE A 83 -3.64 -4.68 -23.91
CA PHE A 83 -4.64 -5.50 -23.23
C PHE A 83 -5.94 -4.72 -23.02
N SER A 84 -7.07 -5.39 -23.16
CA SER A 84 -8.33 -4.90 -22.61
C SER A 84 -8.28 -4.91 -21.06
N LEU A 85 -9.19 -4.18 -20.42
CA LEU A 85 -9.30 -4.18 -18.96
C LEU A 85 -9.48 -5.60 -18.38
N GLY A 86 -10.36 -6.39 -19.01
CA GLY A 86 -10.63 -7.76 -18.59
C GLY A 86 -9.41 -8.68 -18.69
N GLU A 87 -8.61 -8.52 -19.73
CA GLU A 87 -7.37 -9.29 -19.90
C GLU A 87 -6.31 -8.89 -18.87
N GLY A 88 -6.16 -7.59 -18.58
CA GLY A 88 -5.26 -7.14 -17.53
C GLY A 88 -5.64 -7.68 -16.13
N VAL A 89 -6.94 -7.70 -15.82
CA VAL A 89 -7.44 -8.31 -14.57
C VAL A 89 -7.20 -9.82 -14.54
N ASN A 90 -7.40 -10.50 -15.66
CA ASN A 90 -7.12 -11.95 -15.76
C ASN A 90 -5.62 -12.25 -15.63
N LEU A 91 -4.73 -11.39 -16.17
CA LEU A 91 -3.28 -11.53 -16.02
C LEU A 91 -2.90 -11.54 -14.54
N VAL A 92 -3.34 -10.54 -13.75
CA VAL A 92 -3.11 -10.48 -12.30
C VAL A 92 -3.61 -11.75 -11.61
N LYS A 93 -4.81 -12.23 -11.96
CA LYS A 93 -5.39 -13.46 -11.41
C LYS A 93 -4.57 -14.72 -11.76
N PHE A 94 -4.02 -14.79 -12.96
CA PHE A 94 -3.22 -15.95 -13.38
C PHE A 94 -1.86 -15.97 -12.71
N ILE A 95 -1.19 -14.82 -12.58
CA ILE A 95 0.07 -14.71 -11.85
C ILE A 95 -0.13 -15.07 -10.38
N SER A 96 -1.12 -14.48 -9.71
CA SER A 96 -1.43 -14.75 -8.30
C SER A 96 -1.74 -16.24 -8.03
N LYS A 97 -2.32 -16.94 -9.02
CA LYS A 97 -2.66 -18.38 -8.95
C LYS A 97 -1.59 -19.28 -9.57
N LYS A 98 -0.45 -18.73 -10.01
CA LYS A 98 0.68 -19.45 -10.62
C LYS A 98 0.27 -20.36 -11.78
N LYS A 99 -0.63 -19.87 -12.66
CA LYS A 99 -1.12 -20.61 -13.84
C LYS A 99 -0.17 -20.43 -15.02
N THR A 100 0.92 -21.17 -15.02
CA THR A 100 2.06 -21.01 -15.96
C THR A 100 1.62 -20.99 -17.43
N ASP A 101 0.80 -21.95 -17.89
CA ASP A 101 0.39 -22.00 -19.31
C ASP A 101 -0.36 -20.74 -19.74
N LYS A 102 -1.23 -20.22 -18.87
CA LYS A 102 -1.99 -19.00 -19.12
C LYS A 102 -1.12 -17.76 -19.09
N ILE A 103 -0.11 -17.73 -18.21
CA ILE A 103 0.86 -16.63 -18.12
C ILE A 103 1.70 -16.58 -19.41
N LEU A 104 2.15 -17.73 -19.94
CA LEU A 104 2.91 -17.79 -21.18
C LEU A 104 2.10 -17.28 -22.38
N ALA A 105 0.84 -17.72 -22.52
CA ALA A 105 -0.04 -17.21 -23.57
C ALA A 105 -0.29 -15.70 -23.47
N MET A 106 -0.38 -15.17 -22.24
CA MET A 106 -0.49 -13.73 -22.01
C MET A 106 0.80 -12.99 -22.35
N LYS A 107 1.97 -13.60 -22.11
CA LYS A 107 3.28 -13.05 -22.48
C LYS A 107 3.39 -12.83 -23.99
N ASP A 108 3.05 -13.84 -24.77
CA ASP A 108 3.11 -13.77 -26.23
C ASP A 108 2.21 -12.64 -26.76
N LYS A 109 1.01 -12.52 -26.21
CA LYS A 109 0.10 -11.42 -26.53
C LYS A 109 0.68 -10.06 -26.12
N PHE A 110 1.26 -9.96 -24.92
CA PHE A 110 1.88 -8.72 -24.43
C PHE A 110 3.02 -8.28 -25.36
N MET A 111 3.91 -9.20 -25.75
CA MET A 111 5.03 -8.90 -26.63
C MET A 111 4.57 -8.43 -28.01
N THR A 112 3.50 -9.03 -28.54
CA THR A 112 2.89 -8.61 -29.81
C THR A 112 2.32 -7.20 -29.68
N GLY A 113 1.51 -6.93 -28.65
CA GLY A 113 0.92 -5.61 -28.42
C GLY A 113 1.97 -4.53 -28.15
N ALA A 114 3.03 -4.85 -27.41
CA ALA A 114 4.14 -3.95 -27.15
C ALA A 114 4.87 -3.55 -28.45
N LYS A 115 5.13 -4.53 -29.31
CA LYS A 115 5.71 -4.29 -30.64
C LYS A 115 4.80 -3.39 -31.50
N ASP A 116 3.51 -3.65 -31.53
CA ASP A 116 2.52 -2.89 -32.31
C ASP A 116 2.44 -1.42 -31.79
N ASN A 117 2.66 -1.20 -30.50
CA ASN A 117 2.75 0.13 -29.89
C ASN A 117 4.12 0.82 -30.08
N GLY A 118 5.10 0.16 -30.71
CA GLY A 118 6.45 0.72 -30.92
C GLY A 118 7.36 0.63 -29.69
N CYS A 119 7.03 -0.20 -28.70
CA CYS A 119 7.90 -0.44 -27.56
C CYS A 119 9.17 -1.20 -27.98
N PRO A 120 10.37 -0.73 -27.60
CA PRO A 120 11.59 -1.50 -27.82
C PRO A 120 11.49 -2.88 -27.16
N LYS A 121 12.02 -3.91 -27.83
CA LYS A 121 11.95 -5.28 -27.34
C LYS A 121 12.55 -5.45 -25.95
N GLU A 122 13.71 -4.80 -25.71
CA GLU A 122 14.39 -4.85 -24.42
C GLU A 122 13.52 -4.28 -23.29
N ASP A 123 12.83 -3.16 -23.54
CA ASP A 123 11.90 -2.57 -22.58
C ASP A 123 10.67 -3.48 -22.39
N ALA A 124 10.12 -4.06 -23.45
CA ALA A 124 9.00 -4.99 -23.33
C ALA A 124 9.34 -6.23 -22.49
N ASP A 125 10.53 -6.80 -22.68
CA ASP A 125 11.03 -7.92 -21.90
C ASP A 125 11.22 -7.52 -20.42
N ALA A 126 11.78 -6.35 -20.15
CA ALA A 126 12.00 -5.83 -18.80
C ALA A 126 10.67 -5.52 -18.09
N ILE A 127 9.69 -4.91 -18.80
CA ILE A 127 8.36 -4.62 -18.26
C ILE A 127 7.63 -5.91 -17.92
N TRP A 128 7.70 -6.91 -18.79
CA TRP A 128 7.08 -8.21 -18.53
C TRP A 128 7.69 -8.88 -17.30
N ALA A 129 9.01 -8.89 -17.17
CA ALA A 129 9.69 -9.43 -16.01
C ALA A 129 9.27 -8.70 -14.71
N GLN A 130 9.10 -7.37 -14.78
CA GLN A 130 8.59 -6.56 -13.67
C GLN A 130 7.14 -6.94 -13.31
N ILE A 131 6.27 -7.17 -14.29
CA ILE A 131 4.88 -7.63 -14.11
C ILE A 131 4.84 -9.00 -13.43
N GLU A 132 5.63 -9.97 -13.91
CA GLU A 132 5.68 -11.32 -13.32
C GLU A 132 6.17 -11.29 -11.88
N ALA A 133 7.28 -10.60 -11.62
CA ALA A 133 7.83 -10.47 -10.28
C ALA A 133 6.83 -9.80 -9.33
N ALA A 134 6.25 -8.67 -9.74
CA ALA A 134 5.31 -7.90 -8.94
C ALA A 134 3.98 -8.62 -8.71
N GLY A 135 3.48 -9.35 -9.69
CA GLY A 135 2.17 -10.02 -9.62
C GLY A 135 2.05 -11.05 -8.51
N ALA A 136 3.17 -11.57 -8.02
CA ALA A 136 3.20 -12.51 -6.89
C ALA A 136 2.91 -11.82 -5.54
N TYR A 137 3.16 -10.51 -5.41
CA TYR A 137 3.09 -9.79 -4.13
C TYR A 137 2.31 -8.47 -4.16
N CYS A 138 1.92 -7.96 -5.32
CA CYS A 138 1.16 -6.71 -5.41
C CYS A 138 -0.15 -6.76 -4.63
N PHE A 139 -0.53 -5.61 -4.10
CA PHE A 139 -1.69 -5.46 -3.24
C PHE A 139 -2.85 -4.76 -3.95
N ASN A 140 -4.07 -5.02 -3.51
CA ASN A 140 -5.24 -4.32 -4.02
C ASN A 140 -5.26 -2.87 -3.51
N LYS A 141 -5.23 -1.89 -4.40
CA LYS A 141 -5.19 -0.46 -4.07
C LYS A 141 -6.45 -0.01 -3.34
N SER A 142 -7.62 -0.53 -3.74
CA SER A 142 -8.91 -0.16 -3.13
C SER A 142 -8.96 -0.54 -1.65
N HIS A 143 -8.49 -1.74 -1.31
CA HIS A 143 -8.37 -2.18 0.09
C HIS A 143 -7.40 -1.30 0.87
N ALA A 144 -6.20 -1.07 0.35
CA ALA A 144 -5.20 -0.22 0.99
C ALA A 144 -5.74 1.20 1.21
N THR A 145 -6.48 1.76 0.23
CA THR A 145 -7.10 3.09 0.32
C THR A 145 -8.13 3.14 1.44
N ALA A 146 -9.06 2.21 1.48
CA ALA A 146 -10.12 2.19 2.48
C ALA A 146 -9.56 2.18 3.91
N TYR A 147 -8.61 1.29 4.19
CA TYR A 147 -7.98 1.20 5.51
C TYR A 147 -7.09 2.41 5.84
N SER A 148 -6.40 2.97 4.86
CA SER A 148 -5.58 4.17 5.09
C SER A 148 -6.42 5.40 5.41
N VAL A 149 -7.58 5.57 4.77
CA VAL A 149 -8.51 6.66 5.09
C VAL A 149 -9.04 6.52 6.52
N ILE A 150 -9.46 5.32 6.93
CA ILE A 150 -9.91 5.06 8.30
C ILE A 150 -8.78 5.36 9.30
N SER A 151 -7.58 4.85 9.02
CA SER A 151 -6.42 5.06 9.89
C SER A 151 -6.02 6.53 10.00
N TYR A 152 -6.06 7.27 8.90
CA TYR A 152 -5.83 8.71 8.91
C TYR A 152 -6.86 9.45 9.76
N ARG A 153 -8.16 9.14 9.59
CA ARG A 153 -9.24 9.75 10.38
C ARG A 153 -9.06 9.49 11.88
N THR A 154 -8.75 8.27 12.27
CA THR A 154 -8.49 7.93 13.68
C THR A 154 -7.26 8.63 14.24
N ALA A 155 -6.18 8.74 13.46
CA ALA A 155 -4.99 9.49 13.84
C ALA A 155 -5.28 11.00 13.99
N TYR A 156 -6.06 11.57 13.06
CA TYR A 156 -6.51 12.96 13.13
C TYR A 156 -7.32 13.24 14.39
N LEU A 157 -8.29 12.39 14.70
CA LEU A 157 -9.11 12.51 15.91
C LEU A 157 -8.25 12.39 17.17
N LYS A 158 -7.31 11.43 17.19
CA LYS A 158 -6.37 11.28 18.33
C LYS A 158 -5.51 12.53 18.54
N ALA A 159 -5.08 13.19 17.46
CA ALA A 159 -4.21 14.36 17.52
C ALA A 159 -4.96 15.65 17.92
N HIS A 160 -6.18 15.85 17.41
CA HIS A 160 -6.94 17.10 17.56
C HIS A 160 -8.03 17.03 18.62
N TYR A 161 -8.57 15.84 18.90
CA TYR A 161 -9.66 15.58 19.86
C TYR A 161 -9.31 14.38 20.75
N PRO A 162 -8.17 14.42 21.47
CA PRO A 162 -7.67 13.25 22.20
C PRO A 162 -8.60 12.77 23.29
N LYS A 163 -9.32 13.65 24.00
CA LYS A 163 -10.24 13.27 25.08
C LYS A 163 -11.40 12.44 24.53
N GLU A 164 -12.06 12.94 23.49
CA GLU A 164 -13.19 12.29 22.82
C GLU A 164 -12.74 10.98 22.15
N TYR A 165 -11.56 11.00 21.52
CA TYR A 165 -10.98 9.80 20.91
C TYR A 165 -10.76 8.68 21.94
N PHE A 166 -10.13 8.99 23.08
CA PHE A 166 -9.88 7.98 24.11
C PHE A 166 -11.17 7.55 24.83
N ALA A 167 -12.14 8.44 25.04
CA ALA A 167 -13.45 8.06 25.58
C ALA A 167 -14.14 7.03 24.70
N ALA A 168 -14.21 7.27 23.38
CA ALA A 168 -14.77 6.31 22.42
C ALA A 168 -13.95 5.00 22.37
N LEU A 169 -12.63 5.10 22.44
CA LEU A 169 -11.75 3.92 22.42
C LEU A 169 -11.95 3.05 23.66
N PHE A 170 -12.06 3.63 24.85
CA PHE A 170 -12.37 2.90 26.10
C PHE A 170 -13.72 2.21 26.00
N THR A 171 -14.74 2.91 25.52
CA THR A 171 -16.09 2.34 25.34
C THR A 171 -16.06 1.10 24.44
N SER A 172 -15.21 1.08 23.41
CA SER A 172 -15.10 -0.05 22.48
C SER A 172 -14.43 -1.31 23.06
N VAL A 173 -13.81 -1.22 24.26
CA VAL A 173 -13.04 -2.31 24.88
C VAL A 173 -13.36 -2.51 26.35
N LEU A 174 -14.57 -2.16 26.82
CA LEU A 174 -14.97 -2.23 28.23
C LEU A 174 -14.71 -3.60 28.87
N ASP A 175 -14.90 -4.68 28.11
CA ASP A 175 -14.70 -6.04 28.61
C ASP A 175 -13.26 -6.54 28.55
N ASN A 176 -12.30 -5.68 28.14
CA ASN A 176 -10.90 -6.07 27.97
C ASN A 176 -9.95 -5.26 28.85
N ALA A 177 -9.77 -5.72 30.09
CA ALA A 177 -8.91 -5.06 31.09
C ALA A 177 -7.46 -4.86 30.63
N ALA A 178 -6.91 -5.77 29.79
CA ALA A 178 -5.56 -5.61 29.25
C ALA A 178 -5.47 -4.43 28.27
N LYS A 179 -6.45 -4.29 27.39
CA LYS A 179 -6.56 -3.16 26.47
C LYS A 179 -6.81 -1.85 27.18
N ILE A 180 -7.65 -1.83 28.19
CA ILE A 180 -7.89 -0.64 29.02
C ILE A 180 -6.58 -0.15 29.61
N ARG A 181 -5.76 -1.01 30.22
CA ARG A 181 -4.45 -0.62 30.76
C ARG A 181 -3.49 -0.06 29.70
N GLU A 182 -3.44 -0.70 28.53
CA GLU A 182 -2.64 -0.22 27.38
C GLU A 182 -3.07 1.18 26.95
N TYR A 183 -4.37 1.41 26.84
CA TYR A 183 -4.92 2.70 26.37
C TYR A 183 -4.84 3.80 27.43
N ILE A 184 -4.89 3.49 28.71
CA ILE A 184 -4.61 4.46 29.79
C ILE A 184 -3.18 5.00 29.64
N ALA A 185 -2.20 4.11 29.42
CA ALA A 185 -0.82 4.52 29.22
C ALA A 185 -0.64 5.36 27.95
N ASP A 186 -1.37 5.05 26.88
CA ASP A 186 -1.35 5.84 25.64
C ASP A 186 -2.06 7.19 25.78
N ALA A 187 -3.17 7.26 26.55
CA ALA A 187 -3.86 8.50 26.86
C ALA A 187 -2.95 9.46 27.64
N ALA A 188 -2.23 8.93 28.64
CA ALA A 188 -1.27 9.71 29.40
C ALA A 188 -0.17 10.32 28.53
N LYS A 189 0.38 9.56 27.55
CA LYS A 189 1.34 10.09 26.56
C LYS A 189 0.76 11.20 25.67
N ALA A 190 -0.54 11.16 25.42
CA ALA A 190 -1.26 12.18 24.67
C ALA A 190 -1.72 13.37 25.55
N GLY A 191 -1.31 13.42 26.81
CA GLY A 191 -1.69 14.48 27.73
C GLY A 191 -3.11 14.37 28.28
N VAL A 192 -3.77 13.22 28.12
CA VAL A 192 -5.13 12.97 28.65
C VAL A 192 -5.03 12.24 29.97
N LYS A 193 -5.54 12.86 31.03
CA LYS A 193 -5.65 12.25 32.34
C LYS A 193 -6.92 11.43 32.45
N VAL A 194 -6.77 10.13 32.67
CA VAL A 194 -7.89 9.23 32.97
C VAL A 194 -8.08 9.20 34.48
N LEU A 195 -9.27 9.59 34.94
CA LEU A 195 -9.63 9.56 36.35
C LEU A 195 -10.18 8.19 36.76
N PRO A 196 -10.05 7.80 38.04
CA PRO A 196 -10.72 6.62 38.54
C PRO A 196 -12.25 6.83 38.47
N PRO A 197 -13.03 5.73 38.41
CA PRO A 197 -14.49 5.83 38.50
C PRO A 197 -14.91 6.57 39.77
N ASP A 198 -15.92 7.44 39.64
CA ASP A 198 -16.50 8.20 40.74
C ASP A 198 -18.03 8.13 40.61
N ILE A 199 -18.71 7.75 41.68
CA ILE A 199 -20.16 7.55 41.70
C ILE A 199 -20.97 8.84 41.39
N ASN A 200 -20.36 10.01 41.61
CA ASN A 200 -21.01 11.29 41.36
C ASN A 200 -20.60 11.97 40.07
N LEU A 201 -19.49 11.51 39.44
CA LEU A 201 -18.87 12.16 38.28
C LEU A 201 -18.76 11.30 37.06
N SER A 202 -19.06 9.98 37.18
CA SER A 202 -18.93 9.03 36.08
C SER A 202 -20.29 8.63 35.51
#